data_7e8a328949aabd3535296c8a63397376
#
_entry.id   7e8a328949aabd3535296c8a63397376
#
_cell.length_a   1.000
_cell.length_b   1.000
_cell.length_c   1.000
_cell.angle_alpha   90.00
_cell.angle_beta   90.00
_cell.angle_gamma   90.00
#
_symmetry.space_group_name_H-M   'P 1'
#
loop_
_entity.id
_entity.type
_entity.pdbx_description
1 polymer ?
#
loop_
_entity_poly.entity_id
_entity_poly.type
_entity_poly.pdbx_seq_one_letter_code
_entity_poly.pdbx_strand_id
1 'polypeptide(L)'
;FSILGFFILNFPPAKIYMGDSGSLFIGFVLGFISILFDWNPDGTQILYSSFAPVFLFFTIPVLDFITVFIFRIKNNISPTTGGTDHISHRLLATGLDIKVVLLIFVLINIVIFSLIASSIIFKNISDLIIALYFIFVALLYLKFSKMEIIK
;
A
#
# COMPACT_ATOMS: atom_id res chain seq x y z
N PHE A 1 13.05 -12.42 9.15
CA PHE A 1 12.86 -12.59 10.61
C PHE A 1 12.96 -11.25 11.35
N SER A 2 13.89 -10.35 11.02
CA SER A 2 14.06 -9.05 11.73
C SER A 2 12.78 -8.19 11.72
N ILE A 3 12.08 -8.11 10.59
CA ILE A 3 10.81 -7.35 10.47
C ILE A 3 9.72 -7.97 11.35
N LEU A 4 9.65 -9.30 11.46
CA LEU A 4 8.71 -9.98 12.35
C LEU A 4 9.02 -9.71 13.82
N GLY A 5 10.30 -9.71 14.20
CA GLY A 5 10.71 -9.35 15.57
C GLY A 5 10.33 -7.90 15.90
N PHE A 6 10.56 -6.97 14.97
CA PHE A 6 10.12 -5.59 15.13
C PHE A 6 8.59 -5.50 15.26
N PHE A 7 7.85 -6.20 14.41
CA PHE A 7 6.39 -6.18 14.43
C PHE A 7 5.80 -6.59 15.78
N ILE A 8 6.35 -7.62 16.44
CA ILE A 8 5.90 -8.07 17.75
C ILE A 8 6.03 -6.95 18.80
N LEU A 9 7.11 -6.17 18.75
CA LEU A 9 7.36 -5.07 19.70
C LEU A 9 6.64 -3.77 19.31
N ASN A 10 6.32 -3.59 18.04
CA ASN A 10 5.60 -2.43 17.52
C ASN A 10 4.07 -2.63 17.50
N PHE A 11 3.59 -3.86 17.68
CA PHE A 11 2.15 -4.13 17.73
C PHE A 11 1.49 -3.36 18.89
N PRO A 12 0.32 -2.74 18.66
CA PRO A 12 -0.33 -1.88 19.66
C PRO A 12 -0.64 -2.57 21.00
N PRO A 13 -0.25 -1.95 22.12
CA PRO A 13 0.47 -0.67 22.27
C PRO A 13 1.96 -0.80 21.91
N ALA A 14 2.44 0.06 21.01
CA ALA A 14 3.82 0.01 20.53
C ALA A 14 4.83 0.31 21.64
N LYS A 15 5.84 -0.56 21.76
CA LYS A 15 6.96 -0.39 22.69
C LYS A 15 8.18 0.26 22.05
N ILE A 16 8.31 0.12 20.72
CA ILE A 16 9.41 0.68 19.94
C ILE A 16 8.87 1.29 18.65
N TYR A 17 9.60 2.23 18.07
CA TYR A 17 9.31 2.83 16.78
C TYR A 17 10.48 2.62 15.84
N MET A 18 10.17 2.45 14.54
CA MET A 18 11.17 2.14 13.52
C MET A 18 12.08 3.34 13.19
N GLY A 19 11.52 4.55 13.24
CA GLY A 19 12.19 5.76 12.78
C GLY A 19 12.44 5.79 11.26
N ASP A 20 12.98 6.92 10.79
CA ASP A 20 13.20 7.14 9.35
C ASP A 20 14.28 6.20 8.79
N SER A 21 15.34 5.92 9.55
CA SER A 21 16.40 5.01 9.12
C SER A 21 15.90 3.60 8.84
N GLY A 22 15.00 3.09 9.66
CA GLY A 22 14.41 1.76 9.46
C GLY A 22 13.41 1.72 8.31
N SER A 23 12.53 2.72 8.21
CA SER A 23 11.53 2.79 7.13
C SER A 23 12.18 3.00 5.75
N LEU A 24 13.20 3.88 5.66
CA LEU A 24 13.96 4.10 4.43
C LEU A 24 14.74 2.84 4.02
N PHE A 25 15.34 2.13 4.99
CA PHE A 25 16.05 0.88 4.70
C PHE A 25 15.09 -0.19 4.14
N ILE A 26 13.91 -0.37 4.76
CA ILE A 26 12.91 -1.32 4.26
C ILE A 26 12.42 -0.91 2.87
N GLY A 27 12.12 0.36 2.66
CA GLY A 27 11.71 0.88 1.35
C GLY A 27 12.77 0.64 0.27
N PHE A 28 14.05 0.86 0.59
CA PHE A 28 15.18 0.56 -0.31
C PHE A 28 15.24 -0.93 -0.65
N VAL A 29 15.19 -1.81 0.37
CA VAL A 29 15.26 -3.27 0.16
C VAL A 29 14.08 -3.76 -0.69
N LEU A 30 12.86 -3.31 -0.42
CA LEU A 30 11.69 -3.68 -1.20
C LEU A 30 11.78 -3.18 -2.65
N GLY A 31 12.26 -1.94 -2.85
CA GLY A 31 12.49 -1.37 -4.18
C GLY A 31 13.56 -2.15 -4.95
N PHE A 32 14.66 -2.50 -4.28
CA PHE A 32 15.73 -3.30 -4.86
C PHE A 32 15.24 -4.70 -5.27
N ILE A 33 14.51 -5.38 -4.39
CA ILE A 33 13.91 -6.70 -4.69
C ILE A 33 12.94 -6.59 -5.87
N SER A 34 12.10 -5.57 -5.92
CA SER A 34 11.13 -5.41 -7.01
C SER A 34 11.76 -5.19 -8.38
N ILE A 35 13.00 -4.68 -8.43
CA ILE A 35 13.77 -4.49 -9.67
C ILE A 35 14.54 -5.77 -10.04
N LEU A 36 15.08 -6.48 -9.04
CA LEU A 36 15.89 -7.68 -9.28
C LEU A 36 15.08 -8.87 -9.79
N PHE A 37 13.84 -9.01 -9.36
CA PHE A 37 13.00 -10.11 -9.78
C PHE A 37 12.27 -9.77 -11.08
N ASP A 38 12.76 -10.33 -12.19
CA ASP A 38 12.00 -10.38 -13.43
C ASP A 38 10.94 -11.47 -13.34
N TRP A 39 9.69 -11.06 -13.23
CA TRP A 39 8.53 -11.96 -13.15
C TRP A 39 8.03 -12.36 -14.53
N ASN A 40 8.71 -11.95 -15.59
CA ASN A 40 8.43 -12.29 -16.97
C ASN A 40 9.71 -12.73 -17.72
N PRO A 41 10.44 -13.75 -17.25
CA PRO A 41 11.73 -14.16 -17.81
C PRO A 41 11.65 -14.59 -19.27
N ASP A 42 10.47 -15.06 -19.73
CA ASP A 42 10.27 -15.53 -21.10
C ASP A 42 9.92 -14.41 -22.09
N GLY A 43 9.74 -13.18 -21.62
CA GLY A 43 9.37 -12.03 -22.46
C GLY A 43 8.01 -12.14 -23.17
N THR A 44 7.25 -13.20 -22.87
CA THR A 44 6.01 -13.56 -23.56
C THR A 44 4.77 -12.86 -23.00
N GLN A 45 4.91 -12.22 -21.85
CA GLN A 45 3.81 -11.53 -21.16
C GLN A 45 3.89 -10.02 -21.37
N ILE A 46 2.74 -9.39 -21.32
CA ILE A 46 2.60 -7.94 -21.43
C ILE A 46 3.34 -7.26 -20.28
N LEU A 47 3.76 -6.01 -20.49
CA LEU A 47 4.51 -5.13 -19.58
C LEU A 47 4.07 -5.19 -18.09
N TYR A 48 2.81 -5.55 -17.82
CA TYR A 48 2.24 -5.58 -16.48
C TYR A 48 2.84 -6.65 -15.56
N SER A 49 3.24 -7.81 -16.08
CA SER A 49 3.78 -8.89 -15.25
C SER A 49 5.15 -8.54 -14.67
N SER A 50 5.94 -7.77 -15.40
CA SER A 50 7.23 -7.26 -14.92
C SER A 50 7.08 -6.26 -13.77
N PHE A 51 5.96 -5.54 -13.69
CA PHE A 51 5.67 -4.59 -12.63
C PHE A 51 4.85 -5.17 -11.46
N ALA A 52 4.46 -6.44 -11.52
CA ALA A 52 3.65 -7.08 -10.48
C ALA A 52 4.23 -6.95 -9.06
N PRO A 53 5.55 -7.11 -8.82
CA PRO A 53 6.12 -6.90 -7.48
C PRO A 53 5.99 -5.47 -6.99
N VAL A 54 6.15 -4.49 -7.89
CA VAL A 54 6.00 -3.06 -7.54
C VAL A 54 4.58 -2.79 -7.08
N PHE A 55 3.58 -3.28 -7.80
CA PHE A 55 2.17 -3.14 -7.41
C PHE A 55 1.88 -3.84 -6.08
N LEU A 56 2.44 -5.04 -5.87
CA LEU A 56 2.24 -5.78 -4.63
C LEU A 56 2.77 -5.02 -3.41
N PHE A 57 4.02 -4.54 -3.48
CA PHE A 57 4.69 -3.95 -2.31
C PHE A 57 4.30 -2.48 -2.07
N PHE A 58 4.02 -1.73 -3.11
CA PHE A 58 3.88 -0.27 -3.02
C PHE A 58 2.45 0.25 -3.18
N THR A 59 1.45 -0.60 -3.42
CA THR A 59 0.05 -0.14 -3.62
C THR A 59 -0.44 0.71 -2.44
N ILE A 60 -0.33 0.24 -1.21
CA ILE A 60 -0.83 0.99 -0.04
C ILE A 60 -0.02 2.26 0.21
N PRO A 61 1.33 2.24 0.26
CA PRO A 61 2.11 3.45 0.38
C PRO A 61 1.82 4.50 -0.71
N VAL A 62 1.70 4.07 -1.97
CA VAL A 62 1.40 4.97 -3.09
C VAL A 62 -0.03 5.52 -2.99
N LEU A 63 -0.99 4.67 -2.64
CA LEU A 63 -2.38 5.09 -2.45
C LEU A 63 -2.51 6.13 -1.32
N ASP A 64 -1.82 5.92 -0.20
CA ASP A 64 -1.78 6.86 0.91
C ASP A 64 -1.14 8.19 0.49
N PHE A 65 0.03 8.13 -0.16
CA PHE A 65 0.72 9.31 -0.69
C PHE A 65 -0.18 10.11 -1.65
N ILE A 66 -0.80 9.46 -2.63
CA ILE A 66 -1.69 10.13 -3.61
C ILE A 66 -2.89 10.76 -2.90
N THR A 67 -3.48 10.05 -1.94
CA THR A 67 -4.65 10.55 -1.18
C THR A 67 -4.30 11.82 -0.41
N VAL A 68 -3.19 11.82 0.31
CA VAL A 68 -2.69 12.98 1.06
C VAL A 68 -2.30 14.12 0.12
N PHE A 69 -1.54 13.82 -0.93
CA PHE A 69 -1.04 14.82 -1.88
C PHE A 69 -2.18 15.57 -2.57
N ILE A 70 -3.16 14.85 -3.13
CA ILE A 70 -4.32 15.46 -3.79
C ILE A 70 -5.17 16.27 -2.79
N PHE A 71 -5.37 15.72 -1.57
CA PHE A 71 -6.10 16.45 -0.53
C PHE A 71 -5.43 17.77 -0.20
N ARG A 72 -4.12 17.80 -0.01
CA ARG A 72 -3.36 19.00 0.36
C ARG A 72 -3.38 20.03 -0.75
N ILE A 73 -3.18 19.65 -2.00
CA ILE A 73 -3.27 20.58 -3.15
C ILE A 73 -4.66 21.21 -3.20
N LYS A 74 -5.73 20.41 -3.08
CA LYS A 74 -7.10 20.92 -3.11
C LYS A 74 -7.44 21.91 -1.99
N ASN A 75 -6.75 21.79 -0.86
CA ASN A 75 -6.97 22.66 0.31
C ASN A 75 -5.90 23.75 0.47
N ASN A 76 -5.02 23.95 -0.53
CA ASN A 76 -3.91 24.91 -0.50
C ASN A 76 -2.95 24.67 0.69
N ILE A 77 -2.74 23.41 1.08
CA ILE A 77 -1.79 23.02 2.13
C ILE A 77 -0.51 22.55 1.43
N SER A 78 0.65 22.92 1.97
CA SER A 78 1.92 22.45 1.43
C SER A 78 2.03 20.91 1.53
N PRO A 79 2.36 20.21 0.42
CA PRO A 79 2.55 18.75 0.46
C PRO A 79 3.69 18.29 1.38
N THR A 80 4.66 19.16 1.67
CA THR A 80 5.86 18.84 2.45
C THR A 80 5.68 19.00 3.96
N THR A 81 4.57 19.56 4.43
CA THR A 81 4.30 19.68 5.87
C THR A 81 3.88 18.34 6.46
N GLY A 82 4.31 18.05 7.70
CA GLY A 82 3.78 16.92 8.46
C GLY A 82 2.29 17.08 8.76
N GLY A 83 1.55 16.00 8.88
CA GLY A 83 0.12 16.07 9.17
C GLY A 83 -0.49 14.72 9.55
N THR A 84 -1.76 14.75 9.96
CA THR A 84 -2.58 13.59 10.36
C THR A 84 -3.63 13.25 9.31
N ASP A 85 -3.34 13.50 8.05
CA ASP A 85 -4.24 13.36 6.91
C ASP A 85 -4.05 12.04 6.12
N HIS A 86 -3.17 11.16 6.63
CA HIS A 86 -2.93 9.81 6.11
C HIS A 86 -4.15 8.90 6.27
N ILE A 87 -4.27 7.87 5.42
CA ILE A 87 -5.41 6.93 5.43
C ILE A 87 -5.61 6.31 6.81
N SER A 88 -4.53 5.94 7.50
CA SER A 88 -4.61 5.40 8.86
C SER A 88 -5.30 6.36 9.84
N HIS A 89 -4.94 7.64 9.81
CA HIS A 89 -5.57 8.66 10.66
C HIS A 89 -7.03 8.93 10.28
N ARG A 90 -7.36 8.89 8.98
CA ARG A 90 -8.76 9.00 8.51
C ARG A 90 -9.61 7.85 9.02
N LEU A 91 -9.10 6.61 9.00
CA LEU A 91 -9.79 5.45 9.55
C LEU A 91 -9.98 5.56 11.06
N LEU A 92 -8.97 6.02 11.81
CA LEU A 92 -9.10 6.29 13.25
C LEU A 92 -10.13 7.38 13.53
N ALA A 93 -10.23 8.40 12.68
CA ALA A 93 -11.23 9.48 12.79
C ALA A 93 -12.68 8.97 12.73
N THR A 94 -12.92 7.83 12.08
CA THR A 94 -14.25 7.20 12.08
C THR A 94 -14.60 6.47 13.38
N GLY A 95 -13.73 6.51 14.40
CA GLY A 95 -13.93 5.84 15.69
C GLY A 95 -13.47 4.37 15.74
N LEU A 96 -12.76 3.90 14.69
CA LEU A 96 -12.21 2.54 14.68
C LEU A 96 -11.02 2.42 15.61
N ASP A 97 -10.92 1.29 16.31
CA ASP A 97 -9.72 0.94 17.09
C ASP A 97 -8.52 0.70 16.17
N ILE A 98 -7.32 1.02 16.66
CA ILE A 98 -6.07 0.88 15.92
C ILE A 98 -5.84 -0.56 15.41
N LYS A 99 -6.25 -1.58 16.17
CA LYS A 99 -6.16 -2.98 15.76
C LYS A 99 -7.07 -3.29 14.57
N VAL A 100 -8.24 -2.67 14.53
CA VAL A 100 -9.19 -2.81 13.40
C VAL A 100 -8.62 -2.12 12.16
N VAL A 101 -7.99 -0.95 12.31
CA VAL A 101 -7.31 -0.26 11.21
C VAL A 101 -6.18 -1.12 10.64
N LEU A 102 -5.35 -1.74 11.49
CA LEU A 102 -4.32 -2.67 11.06
C LEU A 102 -4.90 -3.88 10.32
N LEU A 103 -5.98 -4.46 10.84
CA LEU A 103 -6.67 -5.58 10.19
C LEU A 103 -7.18 -5.19 8.79
N ILE A 104 -7.75 -3.99 8.63
CA ILE A 104 -8.19 -3.48 7.33
C ILE A 104 -7.02 -3.44 6.34
N PHE A 105 -5.84 -2.91 6.73
CA PHE A 105 -4.67 -2.90 5.86
C PHE A 105 -4.18 -4.31 5.51
N VAL A 106 -4.19 -5.24 6.46
CA VAL A 106 -3.83 -6.65 6.20
C VAL A 106 -4.80 -7.27 5.19
N LEU A 107 -6.10 -7.08 5.36
CA LEU A 107 -7.11 -7.62 4.44
C LEU A 107 -6.98 -7.02 3.03
N ILE A 108 -6.74 -5.72 2.92
CA ILE A 108 -6.49 -5.07 1.63
C ILE A 108 -5.25 -5.70 0.95
N ASN A 109 -4.15 -5.89 1.69
CA ASN A 109 -2.94 -6.54 1.15
C ASN A 109 -3.19 -7.98 0.71
N ILE A 110 -4.00 -8.75 1.45
CA ILE A 110 -4.37 -10.13 1.06
C ILE A 110 -5.14 -10.12 -0.27
N VAL A 111 -6.08 -9.19 -0.45
CA VAL A 111 -6.83 -9.06 -1.71
C VAL A 111 -5.88 -8.68 -2.86
N ILE A 112 -5.00 -7.70 -2.67
CA ILE A 112 -4.01 -7.29 -3.67
C ILE A 112 -3.11 -8.46 -4.04
N PHE A 113 -2.57 -9.17 -3.05
CA PHE A 113 -1.74 -10.36 -3.26
C PHE A 113 -2.49 -11.43 -4.06
N SER A 114 -3.74 -11.72 -3.71
CA SER A 114 -4.56 -12.72 -4.40
C SER A 114 -4.81 -12.34 -5.85
N LEU A 115 -5.10 -11.07 -6.15
CA LEU A 115 -5.29 -10.61 -7.52
C LEU A 115 -4.00 -10.73 -8.34
N ILE A 116 -2.87 -10.27 -7.81
CA ILE A 116 -1.58 -10.33 -8.51
C ILE A 116 -1.13 -11.78 -8.69
N ALA A 117 -1.23 -12.62 -7.66
CA ALA A 117 -0.91 -14.05 -7.78
C ALA A 117 -1.79 -14.76 -8.81
N SER A 118 -3.09 -14.44 -8.83
CA SER A 118 -4.02 -15.00 -9.83
C SER A 118 -3.67 -14.55 -11.24
N SER A 119 -3.22 -13.31 -11.45
CA SER A 119 -2.83 -12.83 -12.79
C SER A 119 -1.60 -13.56 -13.34
N ILE A 120 -0.70 -13.99 -12.45
CA ILE A 120 0.48 -14.78 -12.84
C ILE A 120 0.09 -16.22 -13.18
N ILE A 121 -0.82 -16.82 -12.40
CA ILE A 121 -1.25 -18.21 -12.59
C ILE A 121 -2.15 -18.36 -13.82
N PHE A 122 -3.13 -17.48 -13.97
CA PHE A 122 -4.14 -17.53 -15.04
C PHE A 122 -3.79 -16.59 -16.19
N LYS A 123 -2.72 -16.92 -16.93
CA LYS A 123 -2.19 -16.09 -18.03
C LYS A 123 -3.25 -15.67 -19.07
N ASN A 124 -4.21 -16.55 -19.39
CA ASN A 124 -5.24 -16.30 -20.41
C ASN A 124 -6.22 -15.17 -20.05
N ILE A 125 -6.38 -14.87 -18.77
CA ILE A 125 -7.28 -13.83 -18.26
C ILE A 125 -6.53 -12.79 -17.43
N SER A 126 -5.20 -12.75 -17.51
CA SER A 126 -4.36 -11.86 -16.71
C SER A 126 -4.75 -10.39 -16.86
N ASP A 127 -5.06 -9.95 -18.09
CA ASP A 127 -5.45 -8.56 -18.34
C ASP A 127 -6.75 -8.18 -17.64
N LEU A 128 -7.72 -9.10 -17.60
CA LEU A 128 -8.97 -8.90 -16.86
C LEU A 128 -8.71 -8.78 -15.35
N ILE A 129 -7.85 -9.65 -14.80
CA ILE A 129 -7.49 -9.62 -13.37
C ILE A 129 -6.75 -8.33 -13.03
N ILE A 130 -5.85 -7.87 -13.88
CA ILE A 130 -5.14 -6.60 -13.69
C ILE A 130 -6.11 -5.41 -13.78
N ALA A 131 -7.07 -5.44 -14.69
CA ALA A 131 -8.11 -4.42 -14.74
C ALA A 131 -8.93 -4.39 -13.43
N LEU A 132 -9.30 -5.55 -12.89
CA LEU A 132 -9.97 -5.66 -11.59
C LEU A 132 -9.12 -5.11 -10.44
N TYR A 133 -7.81 -5.35 -10.45
CA TYR A 133 -6.88 -4.75 -9.49
C TYR A 133 -6.93 -3.22 -9.55
N PHE A 134 -6.82 -2.61 -10.74
CA PHE A 134 -6.88 -1.15 -10.86
C PHE A 134 -8.24 -0.57 -10.46
N ILE A 135 -9.34 -1.26 -10.79
CA ILE A 135 -10.68 -0.89 -10.35
C ILE A 135 -10.76 -0.92 -8.82
N PHE A 136 -10.24 -1.98 -8.19
CA PHE A 136 -10.20 -2.11 -6.74
C PHE A 136 -9.43 -0.98 -6.07
N VAL A 137 -8.23 -0.65 -6.58
CA VAL A 137 -7.40 0.46 -6.06
C VAL A 137 -8.11 1.81 -6.24
N ALA A 138 -8.77 2.03 -7.38
CA ALA A 138 -9.56 3.24 -7.63
C ALA A 138 -10.74 3.37 -6.64
N LEU A 139 -11.44 2.28 -6.36
CA LEU A 139 -12.52 2.26 -5.37
C LEU A 139 -12.01 2.55 -3.94
N LEU A 140 -10.85 1.99 -3.58
CA LEU A 140 -10.20 2.32 -2.31
C LEU A 140 -9.85 3.81 -2.22
N TYR A 141 -9.27 4.38 -3.29
CA TYR A 141 -8.99 5.81 -3.35
C TYR A 141 -10.24 6.65 -3.16
N LEU A 142 -11.32 6.34 -3.89
CA LEU A 142 -12.59 7.07 -3.77
C LEU A 142 -13.19 6.97 -2.37
N LYS A 143 -13.07 5.82 -1.72
CA LYS A 143 -13.53 5.62 -0.34
C LYS A 143 -12.70 6.44 0.65
N PHE A 144 -11.37 6.32 0.61
CA PHE A 144 -10.49 6.99 1.56
C PHE A 144 -10.42 8.52 1.36
N SER A 145 -10.51 9.00 0.12
CA SER A 145 -10.51 10.43 -0.18
C SER A 145 -11.75 11.18 0.37
N LYS A 146 -12.85 10.46 0.56
CA LYS A 146 -14.11 11.02 1.11
C LYS A 146 -14.19 10.99 2.63
N MET A 147 -13.27 10.30 3.31
CA MET A 147 -13.27 10.23 4.78
C MET A 147 -12.85 11.58 5.37
N GLU A 148 -13.50 11.94 6.47
CA GLU A 148 -13.17 13.14 7.22
C GLU A 148 -11.77 13.04 7.86
N ILE A 149 -11.16 14.19 8.07
CA ILE A 149 -9.87 14.33 8.74
C ILE A 149 -10.14 14.95 10.11
N ILE A 150 -9.56 14.36 11.14
CA ILE A 150 -9.55 14.98 12.47
C ILE A 150 -8.76 16.29 12.37
N LYS A 151 -9.44 17.40 12.55
CA LYS A 151 -8.79 18.72 12.68
C LYS A 151 -8.16 18.88 14.06
#